data_e0743e689ea076f9ab7f705113c826e2
#
_entry.id   e0743e689ea076f9ab7f705113c826e2
#
_cell.length_a   1.000
_cell.length_b   1.000
_cell.length_c   1.000
_cell.angle_alpha   90.00
_cell.angle_beta   90.00
_cell.angle_gamma   90.00
#
_symmetry.space_group_name_H-M   'P 1'
#
loop_
_entity.id
_entity.type
_entity.pdbx_description
1 polymer ?
#
loop_
_entity_poly.entity_id
_entity_poly.type
_entity_poly.pdbx_seq_one_letter_code
_entity_poly.pdbx_strand_id
1 'polypeptide(L)'
;MIPKSHPRYESLVLRDKIVKAQKEGYLAESAMIAHGRGEAFDYLLGEKTTFPAKRAMYAAVATILLSENPVISVNGNTTALAIDEVIQFAKTVNAKIEINLFYRTDERVEKITELYKKHGYSQILGTKDDDIKYLKSIKNERASASKTGIYSADTVLVPLEDGDRAEILSKTGKKTITIDLNPLS
;
A
#
# COMPACT_ATOMS: atom_id res chain seq x y z
N MET A 1 -12.40 1.92 25.25
CA MET A 1 -13.08 1.30 24.08
C MET A 1 -14.00 2.36 23.46
N ILE A 2 -13.89 2.61 22.16
CA ILE A 2 -14.68 3.65 21.47
C ILE A 2 -16.10 3.12 21.28
N PRO A 3 -17.16 3.84 21.72
CA PRO A 3 -18.54 3.39 21.51
C PRO A 3 -18.90 3.38 20.03
N LYS A 4 -19.58 2.33 19.56
CA LYS A 4 -20.03 2.25 18.14
C LYS A 4 -20.98 3.39 17.74
N SER A 5 -21.66 4.02 18.72
CA SER A 5 -22.52 5.18 18.50
C SER A 5 -21.76 6.51 18.34
N HIS A 6 -20.43 6.49 18.48
CA HIS A 6 -19.63 7.71 18.31
C HIS A 6 -19.67 8.19 16.87
N PRO A 7 -19.96 9.48 16.58
CA PRO A 7 -20.06 9.98 15.19
C PRO A 7 -18.81 9.74 14.33
N ARG A 8 -17.64 9.64 14.97
CA ARG A 8 -16.34 9.38 14.33
C ARG A 8 -15.82 7.98 14.64
N TYR A 9 -16.68 7.01 14.86
CA TYR A 9 -16.26 5.67 15.29
C TYR A 9 -15.24 5.06 14.33
N GLU A 10 -15.53 5.04 13.03
CA GLU A 10 -14.66 4.43 12.00
C GLU A 10 -13.29 5.11 11.92
N SER A 11 -13.27 6.42 11.85
CA SER A 11 -12.02 7.22 11.82
C SER A 11 -11.15 6.96 13.06
N LEU A 12 -11.76 6.89 14.24
CA LEU A 12 -11.04 6.61 15.49
C LEU A 12 -10.51 5.18 15.54
N VAL A 13 -11.26 4.20 15.04
CA VAL A 13 -10.78 2.81 14.94
C VAL A 13 -9.60 2.68 13.99
N LEU A 14 -9.63 3.35 12.84
CA LEU A 14 -8.51 3.37 11.89
C LEU A 14 -7.28 4.03 12.51
N ARG A 15 -7.47 5.14 13.24
CA ARG A 15 -6.39 5.80 13.98
C ARG A 15 -5.77 4.89 15.04
N ASP A 16 -6.58 4.14 15.79
CA ASP A 16 -6.09 3.17 16.77
C ASP A 16 -5.26 2.06 16.11
N LYS A 17 -5.66 1.57 14.92
CA LYS A 17 -4.86 0.59 14.15
C LYS A 17 -3.49 1.17 13.80
N ILE A 18 -3.42 2.41 13.33
CA ILE A 18 -2.15 3.10 12.98
C ILE A 18 -1.25 3.28 14.21
N VAL A 19 -1.81 3.74 15.33
CA VAL A 19 -1.06 3.89 16.59
C VAL A 19 -0.53 2.55 17.09
N LYS A 20 -1.32 1.48 16.98
CA LYS A 20 -0.91 0.13 17.34
C LYS A 20 0.25 -0.35 16.44
N ALA A 21 0.15 -0.17 15.14
CA ALA A 21 1.17 -0.54 14.17
C ALA A 21 2.52 0.17 14.43
N GLN A 22 2.47 1.43 14.82
CA GLN A 22 3.66 2.19 15.20
C GLN A 22 4.29 1.61 16.48
N LYS A 23 3.50 1.31 17.51
CA LYS A 23 3.98 0.70 18.77
C LYS A 23 4.57 -0.71 18.54
N GLU A 24 4.01 -1.48 17.62
CA GLU A 24 4.51 -2.80 17.21
C GLU A 24 5.77 -2.70 16.33
N GLY A 25 6.13 -1.50 15.86
CA GLY A 25 7.40 -1.21 15.20
C GLY A 25 7.46 -1.55 13.70
N TYR A 26 6.32 -1.82 13.05
CA TYR A 26 6.30 -2.01 11.60
C TYR A 26 5.82 -0.78 10.82
N LEU A 27 5.31 0.25 11.51
CA LEU A 27 4.93 1.53 10.94
C LEU A 27 5.91 2.63 11.38
N ALA A 28 6.36 3.46 10.42
CA ALA A 28 7.20 4.61 10.74
C ALA A 28 6.39 5.72 11.44
N GLU A 29 7.02 6.49 12.30
CA GLU A 29 6.37 7.61 13.01
C GLU A 29 5.78 8.65 12.03
N SER A 30 6.51 8.97 10.95
CA SER A 30 6.04 9.88 9.89
C SER A 30 4.78 9.41 9.18
N ALA A 31 4.48 8.12 9.19
CA ALA A 31 3.28 7.56 8.59
C ALA A 31 1.99 8.01 9.32
N MET A 32 2.09 8.38 10.59
CA MET A 32 0.98 8.97 11.35
C MET A 32 0.62 10.37 10.82
N ILE A 33 1.60 11.14 10.38
CA ILE A 33 1.39 12.47 9.75
C ILE A 33 0.67 12.29 8.41
N ALA A 34 1.13 11.32 7.59
CA ALA A 34 0.49 11.02 6.30
C ALA A 34 -0.97 10.56 6.49
N HIS A 35 -1.25 9.69 7.46
CA HIS A 35 -2.60 9.28 7.79
C HIS A 35 -3.48 10.47 8.21
N GLY A 36 -2.98 11.35 9.08
CA GLY A 36 -3.72 12.54 9.53
C GLY A 36 -4.03 13.53 8.42
N ARG A 37 -3.14 13.70 7.43
CA ARG A 37 -3.43 14.48 6.23
C ARG A 37 -4.58 13.87 5.43
N GLY A 38 -4.53 12.58 5.18
CA GLY A 38 -5.60 11.88 4.46
C GLY A 38 -6.93 11.98 5.18
N GLU A 39 -6.94 11.79 6.50
CA GLU A 39 -8.13 11.96 7.34
C GLU A 39 -8.73 13.38 7.22
N ALA A 40 -7.89 14.41 7.22
CA ALA A 40 -8.34 15.79 7.06
C ALA A 40 -9.03 16.04 5.71
N PHE A 41 -8.48 15.50 4.61
CA PHE A 41 -9.12 15.57 3.30
C PHE A 41 -10.43 14.77 3.24
N ASP A 42 -10.48 13.61 3.86
CA ASP A 42 -11.70 12.80 3.92
C ASP A 42 -12.85 13.56 4.60
N TYR A 43 -12.58 14.30 5.67
CA TYR A 43 -13.54 15.22 6.28
C TYR A 43 -14.06 16.26 5.31
N LEU A 44 -13.17 16.90 4.56
CA LEU A 44 -13.55 17.94 3.59
C LEU A 44 -14.42 17.37 2.45
N LEU A 45 -14.22 16.11 2.09
CA LEU A 45 -15.01 15.40 1.08
C LEU A 45 -16.29 14.76 1.64
N GLY A 46 -16.51 14.85 2.96
CA GLY A 46 -17.68 14.31 3.64
C GLY A 46 -17.63 12.82 3.93
N GLU A 47 -16.44 12.27 4.14
CA GLU A 47 -16.17 10.86 4.55
C GLU A 47 -16.90 9.84 3.66
N LYS A 48 -16.83 10.06 2.34
CA LYS A 48 -17.49 9.22 1.34
C LYS A 48 -16.70 9.10 0.05
N THR A 49 -16.76 7.93 -0.56
CA THR A 49 -16.21 7.72 -1.89
C THR A 49 -16.99 8.54 -2.93
N THR A 50 -16.33 9.50 -3.56
CA THR A 50 -16.93 10.37 -4.57
C THR A 50 -17.26 9.62 -5.85
N PHE A 51 -18.14 10.18 -6.70
CA PHE A 51 -18.49 9.57 -7.99
C PHE A 51 -17.27 9.39 -8.92
N PRO A 52 -16.38 10.39 -9.09
CA PRO A 52 -15.15 10.18 -9.87
C PRO A 52 -14.27 9.06 -9.31
N ALA A 53 -14.12 8.98 -7.98
CA ALA A 53 -13.34 7.91 -7.34
C ALA A 53 -13.93 6.52 -7.62
N LYS A 54 -15.27 6.37 -7.56
CA LYS A 54 -15.93 5.10 -7.92
C LYS A 54 -15.64 4.69 -9.37
N ARG A 55 -15.68 5.62 -10.32
CA ARG A 55 -15.33 5.34 -11.71
C ARG A 55 -13.87 4.94 -11.87
N ALA A 56 -12.96 5.61 -11.16
CA ALA A 56 -11.54 5.25 -11.14
C ALA A 56 -11.31 3.83 -10.59
N MET A 57 -12.06 3.42 -9.54
CA MET A 57 -11.99 2.05 -9.00
C MET A 57 -12.38 1.00 -10.05
N TYR A 58 -13.43 1.21 -10.84
CA TYR A 58 -13.79 0.29 -11.93
C TYR A 58 -12.69 0.19 -12.99
N ALA A 59 -12.13 1.33 -13.39
CA ALA A 59 -11.02 1.37 -14.34
C ALA A 59 -9.76 0.67 -13.78
N ALA A 60 -9.46 0.85 -12.50
CA ALA A 60 -8.37 0.20 -11.81
C ALA A 60 -8.52 -1.33 -11.81
N VAL A 61 -9.68 -1.83 -11.41
CA VAL A 61 -9.98 -3.27 -11.41
C VAL A 61 -9.88 -3.85 -12.82
N ALA A 62 -10.48 -3.20 -13.81
CA ALA A 62 -10.39 -3.63 -15.21
C ALA A 62 -8.93 -3.68 -15.70
N THR A 63 -8.11 -2.68 -15.35
CA THR A 63 -6.68 -2.63 -15.71
C THR A 63 -5.91 -3.79 -15.08
N ILE A 64 -6.17 -4.10 -13.81
CA ILE A 64 -5.54 -5.21 -13.10
C ILE A 64 -5.95 -6.57 -13.70
N LEU A 65 -7.22 -6.76 -14.02
CA LEU A 65 -7.72 -8.00 -14.61
C LEU A 65 -7.18 -8.26 -16.03
N LEU A 66 -6.80 -7.20 -16.75
CA LEU A 66 -6.17 -7.28 -18.08
C LEU A 66 -4.64 -7.36 -18.02
N SER A 67 -4.06 -7.34 -16.83
CA SER A 67 -2.62 -7.40 -16.60
C SER A 67 -2.13 -8.84 -16.65
N GLU A 68 -0.95 -9.06 -17.23
CA GLU A 68 -0.29 -10.39 -17.25
C GLU A 68 0.46 -10.65 -15.93
N ASN A 69 0.99 -9.60 -15.30
CA ASN A 69 1.75 -9.72 -14.07
C ASN A 69 1.44 -8.57 -13.09
N PRO A 70 0.22 -8.53 -12.53
CA PRO A 70 -0.17 -7.49 -11.60
C PRO A 70 0.51 -7.66 -10.23
N VAL A 71 0.95 -6.54 -9.65
CA VAL A 71 1.56 -6.52 -8.32
C VAL A 71 0.92 -5.43 -7.46
N ILE A 72 0.68 -5.73 -6.20
CA ILE A 72 0.25 -4.79 -5.17
C ILE A 72 1.46 -4.41 -4.32
N SER A 73 1.87 -3.14 -4.39
CA SER A 73 2.98 -2.59 -3.59
C SER A 73 2.45 -2.14 -2.24
N VAL A 74 2.79 -2.85 -1.17
CA VAL A 74 2.29 -2.55 0.17
C VAL A 74 3.33 -1.85 1.03
N ASN A 75 2.85 -0.95 1.88
CA ASN A 75 3.64 -0.24 2.89
C ASN A 75 3.08 -0.47 4.30
N GLY A 76 3.66 0.19 5.30
CA GLY A 76 3.21 0.05 6.68
C GLY A 76 1.77 0.49 6.91
N ASN A 77 1.33 1.60 6.29
CA ASN A 77 -0.05 2.09 6.41
C ASN A 77 -1.05 1.10 5.79
N THR A 78 -0.78 0.62 4.58
CA THR A 78 -1.63 -0.37 3.91
C THR A 78 -1.73 -1.66 4.73
N THR A 79 -0.60 -2.13 5.27
CA THR A 79 -0.57 -3.31 6.14
C THR A 79 -1.41 -3.11 7.41
N ALA A 80 -1.28 -1.95 8.06
CA ALA A 80 -2.03 -1.66 9.29
C ALA A 80 -3.54 -1.53 9.08
N LEU A 81 -3.95 -0.96 7.95
CA LEU A 81 -5.34 -0.59 7.71
C LEU A 81 -6.15 -1.67 6.99
N ALA A 82 -5.53 -2.39 6.04
CA ALA A 82 -6.25 -3.21 5.06
C ALA A 82 -5.54 -4.52 4.68
N ILE A 83 -4.83 -5.17 5.61
CA ILE A 83 -4.06 -6.40 5.31
C ILE A 83 -4.95 -7.53 4.75
N ASP A 84 -6.11 -7.76 5.36
CA ASP A 84 -7.02 -8.83 4.94
C ASP A 84 -7.65 -8.54 3.59
N GLU A 85 -8.06 -7.30 3.35
CA GLU A 85 -8.63 -6.85 2.09
C GLU A 85 -7.61 -6.93 0.95
N VAL A 86 -6.35 -6.56 1.21
CA VAL A 86 -5.25 -6.68 0.25
C VAL A 86 -5.00 -8.14 -0.10
N ILE A 87 -4.95 -9.03 0.88
CA ILE A 87 -4.76 -10.47 0.64
C ILE A 87 -5.92 -11.05 -0.16
N GLN A 88 -7.16 -10.72 0.22
CA GLN A 88 -8.34 -11.19 -0.50
C GLN A 88 -8.35 -10.69 -1.94
N PHE A 89 -8.07 -9.41 -2.15
CA PHE A 89 -8.00 -8.81 -3.48
C PHE A 89 -6.91 -9.46 -4.32
N ALA A 90 -5.70 -9.60 -3.78
CA ALA A 90 -4.58 -10.24 -4.47
C ALA A 90 -4.93 -11.66 -4.94
N LYS A 91 -5.55 -12.47 -4.07
CA LYS A 91 -6.02 -13.82 -4.41
C LYS A 91 -7.09 -13.80 -5.51
N THR A 92 -8.01 -12.84 -5.45
CA THR A 92 -9.13 -12.73 -6.41
C THR A 92 -8.66 -12.38 -7.82
N VAL A 93 -7.68 -11.48 -7.95
CA VAL A 93 -7.17 -11.01 -9.24
C VAL A 93 -5.85 -11.66 -9.65
N ASN A 94 -5.40 -12.68 -8.91
CA ASN A 94 -4.12 -13.37 -9.11
C ASN A 94 -2.92 -12.41 -9.14
N ALA A 95 -2.94 -11.40 -8.27
CA ALA A 95 -1.84 -10.45 -8.11
C ALA A 95 -0.83 -10.93 -7.05
N LYS A 96 0.43 -10.56 -7.23
CA LYS A 96 1.45 -10.72 -6.19
C LYS A 96 1.41 -9.53 -5.22
N ILE A 97 1.89 -9.75 -4.00
CA ILE A 97 2.05 -8.67 -3.01
C ILE A 97 3.53 -8.47 -2.75
N GLU A 98 3.99 -7.22 -2.80
CA GLU A 98 5.39 -6.87 -2.54
C GLU A 98 5.51 -5.73 -1.54
N ILE A 99 6.38 -5.92 -0.53
CA ILE A 99 6.69 -4.90 0.48
C ILE A 99 7.60 -3.84 -0.12
N ASN A 100 7.17 -2.58 -0.06
CA ASN A 100 8.01 -1.43 -0.40
C ASN A 100 7.83 -0.32 0.65
N LEU A 101 8.92 0.01 1.34
CA LEU A 101 8.91 0.95 2.47
C LEU A 101 9.78 2.16 2.17
N PHE A 102 9.30 3.35 2.53
CA PHE A 102 10.10 4.58 2.46
C PHE A 102 11.32 4.51 3.40
N TYR A 103 11.08 4.26 4.68
CA TYR A 103 12.13 3.99 5.66
C TYR A 103 12.28 2.49 5.82
N ARG A 104 12.95 1.85 4.86
CA ARG A 104 13.16 0.41 4.87
C ARG A 104 14.21 0.04 5.91
N THR A 105 13.84 -0.83 6.83
CA THR A 105 14.75 -1.55 7.72
C THR A 105 14.41 -3.02 7.69
N ASP A 106 15.40 -3.86 7.93
CA ASP A 106 15.22 -5.31 7.98
C ASP A 106 14.17 -5.73 9.01
N GLU A 107 14.22 -5.13 10.19
CA GLU A 107 13.26 -5.39 11.27
C GLU A 107 11.82 -5.11 10.84
N ARG A 108 11.58 -3.99 10.16
CA ARG A 108 10.24 -3.64 9.68
C ARG A 108 9.75 -4.59 8.60
N VAL A 109 10.64 -4.97 7.68
CA VAL A 109 10.32 -5.95 6.63
C VAL A 109 9.96 -7.30 7.24
N GLU A 110 10.74 -7.78 8.22
CA GLU A 110 10.45 -9.03 8.92
C GLU A 110 9.08 -9.00 9.60
N LYS A 111 8.80 -7.96 10.38
CA LYS A 111 7.50 -7.80 11.07
C LYS A 111 6.32 -7.80 10.10
N ILE A 112 6.42 -7.09 8.97
CA ILE A 112 5.37 -7.09 7.94
C ILE A 112 5.25 -8.49 7.31
N THR A 113 6.37 -9.14 7.01
CA THR A 113 6.38 -10.49 6.45
C THR A 113 5.66 -11.49 7.37
N GLU A 114 5.95 -11.43 8.66
CA GLU A 114 5.30 -12.27 9.67
C GLU A 114 3.80 -12.00 9.79
N LEU A 115 3.38 -10.72 9.72
CA LEU A 115 1.96 -10.35 9.70
C LEU A 115 1.24 -10.97 8.51
N TYR A 116 1.77 -10.85 7.29
CA TYR A 116 1.16 -11.45 6.11
C TYR A 116 1.10 -12.98 6.22
N LYS A 117 2.15 -13.64 6.72
CA LYS A 117 2.14 -15.09 6.98
C LYS A 117 1.06 -15.47 7.99
N LYS A 118 0.93 -14.72 9.09
CA LYS A 118 -0.09 -14.93 10.12
C LYS A 118 -1.51 -14.78 9.56
N HIS A 119 -1.72 -13.89 8.58
CA HIS A 119 -2.99 -13.69 7.87
C HIS A 119 -3.17 -14.65 6.68
N GLY A 120 -2.34 -15.70 6.57
CA GLY A 120 -2.50 -16.76 5.56
C GLY A 120 -1.97 -16.41 4.16
N TYR A 121 -0.98 -15.50 4.07
CA TYR A 121 -0.29 -15.17 2.84
C TYR A 121 1.23 -15.29 3.01
N SER A 122 1.80 -16.42 2.58
CA SER A 122 3.23 -16.74 2.75
C SER A 122 4.12 -16.32 1.56
N GLN A 123 3.52 -15.99 0.41
CA GLN A 123 4.24 -15.68 -0.85
C GLN A 123 4.54 -14.19 -1.01
N ILE A 124 4.69 -13.46 0.11
CA ILE A 124 4.98 -12.03 0.06
C ILE A 124 6.38 -11.77 -0.48
N LEU A 125 6.52 -10.81 -1.37
CA LEU A 125 7.76 -10.38 -2.01
C LEU A 125 8.32 -9.10 -1.35
N GLY A 126 9.54 -8.72 -1.74
CA GLY A 126 10.23 -7.58 -1.15
C GLY A 126 10.83 -7.91 0.21
N THR A 127 11.08 -9.18 0.50
CA THR A 127 11.72 -9.68 1.73
C THR A 127 13.26 -9.56 1.64
N LYS A 128 13.97 -9.99 2.68
CA LYS A 128 15.45 -10.06 2.68
C LYS A 128 15.99 -11.10 1.71
N ASP A 129 15.24 -12.17 1.48
CA ASP A 129 15.67 -13.30 0.68
C ASP A 129 15.42 -13.12 -0.83
N ASP A 130 14.76 -12.02 -1.21
CA ASP A 130 14.45 -11.74 -2.60
C ASP A 130 15.66 -11.21 -3.40
N ASP A 131 15.72 -11.57 -4.68
CA ASP A 131 16.64 -10.93 -5.64
C ASP A 131 16.14 -9.50 -5.94
N ILE A 132 16.64 -8.53 -5.17
CA ILE A 132 16.25 -7.12 -5.28
C ILE A 132 17.00 -6.46 -6.43
N LYS A 133 16.27 -5.79 -7.31
CA LYS A 133 16.76 -4.96 -8.41
C LYS A 133 16.39 -3.50 -8.18
N TYR A 134 17.06 -2.60 -8.87
CA TYR A 134 16.74 -1.18 -8.87
C TYR A 134 16.13 -0.77 -10.21
N LEU A 135 14.98 -0.15 -10.19
CA LEU A 135 14.30 0.34 -11.38
C LEU A 135 15.13 1.46 -12.04
N LYS A 136 15.38 1.34 -13.35
CA LYS A 136 16.21 2.31 -14.13
C LYS A 136 17.59 2.59 -13.54
N SER A 137 18.19 1.63 -12.83
CA SER A 137 19.49 1.80 -12.19
C SER A 137 19.56 2.94 -11.15
N ILE A 138 18.44 3.39 -10.66
CA ILE A 138 18.35 4.40 -9.59
C ILE A 138 18.62 3.69 -8.27
N LYS A 139 19.75 3.97 -7.62
CA LYS A 139 20.09 3.44 -6.30
C LYS A 139 19.36 4.23 -5.20
N ASN A 140 18.08 3.98 -5.05
CA ASN A 140 17.22 4.56 -4.02
C ASN A 140 16.28 3.45 -3.53
N GLU A 141 16.03 3.37 -2.25
CA GLU A 141 15.12 2.38 -1.65
C GLU A 141 13.72 2.41 -2.28
N ARG A 142 13.28 3.57 -2.75
CA ARG A 142 12.00 3.73 -3.49
C ARG A 142 12.03 3.08 -4.87
N ALA A 143 13.20 2.90 -5.46
CA ALA A 143 13.38 2.22 -6.74
C ALA A 143 13.68 0.72 -6.58
N SER A 144 13.84 0.23 -5.35
CA SER A 144 14.04 -1.19 -5.09
C SER A 144 12.79 -2.00 -5.43
N ALA A 145 12.98 -3.17 -6.02
CA ALA A 145 11.91 -4.06 -6.44
C ALA A 145 12.39 -5.51 -6.48
N SER A 146 11.56 -6.45 -6.07
CA SER A 146 11.82 -7.87 -6.27
C SER A 146 11.79 -8.20 -7.76
N LYS A 147 12.77 -8.98 -8.22
CA LYS A 147 12.89 -9.40 -9.63
C LYS A 147 11.63 -10.08 -10.14
N THR A 148 11.04 -10.94 -9.33
CA THR A 148 9.79 -11.68 -9.66
C THR A 148 8.51 -10.93 -9.33
N GLY A 149 8.64 -9.75 -8.71
CA GLY A 149 7.55 -8.87 -8.31
C GLY A 149 7.50 -7.59 -9.16
N ILE A 150 7.58 -6.44 -8.51
CA ILE A 150 7.42 -5.12 -9.15
C ILE A 150 8.41 -4.93 -10.31
N TYR A 151 9.62 -5.48 -10.25
CA TYR A 151 10.58 -5.33 -11.34
C TYR A 151 10.04 -5.88 -12.68
N SER A 152 9.41 -7.05 -12.67
CA SER A 152 8.82 -7.70 -13.85
C SER A 152 7.33 -7.37 -14.07
N ALA A 153 6.70 -6.61 -13.19
CA ALA A 153 5.29 -6.25 -13.31
C ALA A 153 5.00 -5.38 -14.55
N ASP A 154 3.86 -5.57 -15.15
CA ASP A 154 3.28 -4.67 -16.17
C ASP A 154 2.32 -3.65 -15.53
N THR A 155 1.65 -4.02 -14.44
CA THR A 155 0.73 -3.17 -13.69
C THR A 155 1.05 -3.22 -12.19
N VAL A 156 1.13 -2.06 -11.54
CA VAL A 156 1.38 -1.95 -10.10
C VAL A 156 0.30 -1.12 -9.43
N LEU A 157 -0.38 -1.71 -8.46
CA LEU A 157 -1.27 -0.98 -7.54
C LEU A 157 -0.46 -0.50 -6.35
N VAL A 158 -0.51 0.81 -6.08
CA VAL A 158 0.25 1.49 -5.02
C VAL A 158 -0.74 2.19 -4.08
N PRO A 159 -1.24 1.50 -3.05
CA PRO A 159 -2.17 2.11 -2.11
C PRO A 159 -1.45 2.91 -1.02
N LEU A 160 -2.03 4.05 -0.64
CA LEU A 160 -1.60 4.92 0.46
C LEU A 160 -0.12 5.33 0.35
N GLU A 161 0.25 5.78 -0.83
CA GLU A 161 1.62 6.18 -1.17
C GLU A 161 1.62 7.56 -1.82
N ASP A 162 2.74 8.27 -1.71
CA ASP A 162 2.95 9.57 -2.33
C ASP A 162 3.47 9.51 -3.78
N GLY A 163 3.63 10.67 -4.39
CA GLY A 163 3.99 10.82 -5.80
C GLY A 163 5.34 10.22 -6.18
N ASP A 164 6.34 10.20 -5.28
CA ASP A 164 7.70 9.75 -5.59
C ASP A 164 7.74 8.31 -6.11
N ARG A 165 7.03 7.41 -5.43
CA ARG A 165 6.96 5.99 -5.85
C ARG A 165 6.20 5.83 -7.15
N ALA A 166 5.08 6.51 -7.28
CA ALA A 166 4.26 6.49 -8.50
C ALA A 166 5.03 7.02 -9.70
N GLU A 167 5.78 8.11 -9.53
CA GLU A 167 6.63 8.68 -10.58
C GLU A 167 7.72 7.70 -11.06
N ILE A 168 8.44 7.07 -10.13
CA ILE A 168 9.47 6.09 -10.46
C ILE A 168 8.86 4.93 -11.28
N LEU A 169 7.73 4.38 -10.85
CA LEU A 169 7.05 3.28 -11.54
C LEU A 169 6.58 3.70 -12.94
N SER A 170 5.93 4.85 -13.07
CA SER A 170 5.45 5.37 -14.36
C SER A 170 6.58 5.60 -15.35
N LYS A 171 7.73 6.13 -14.90
CA LYS A 171 8.93 6.33 -15.73
C LYS A 171 9.53 5.02 -16.26
N THR A 172 9.18 3.88 -15.69
CA THR A 172 9.61 2.54 -16.18
C THR A 172 8.66 1.92 -17.20
N GLY A 173 7.60 2.63 -17.59
CA GLY A 173 6.61 2.16 -18.57
C GLY A 173 5.55 1.22 -17.98
N LYS A 174 5.50 1.07 -16.66
CA LYS A 174 4.46 0.28 -15.97
C LYS A 174 3.16 1.05 -15.88
N LYS A 175 2.03 0.36 -15.99
CA LYS A 175 0.72 0.93 -15.62
C LYS A 175 0.70 1.08 -14.11
N THR A 176 0.61 2.31 -13.62
CA THR A 176 0.60 2.62 -12.19
C THR A 176 -0.79 3.06 -11.77
N ILE A 177 -1.35 2.38 -10.77
CA ILE A 177 -2.63 2.69 -10.14
C ILE A 177 -2.33 3.14 -8.73
N THR A 178 -2.65 4.38 -8.38
CA THR A 178 -2.39 4.95 -7.06
C THR A 178 -3.68 5.21 -6.30
N ILE A 179 -3.64 4.94 -5.00
CA ILE A 179 -4.65 5.41 -4.04
C ILE A 179 -3.93 6.38 -3.11
N ASP A 180 -4.16 7.67 -3.33
CA ASP A 180 -3.64 8.73 -2.48
C ASP A 180 -4.80 9.52 -1.87
N LEU A 181 -4.70 9.83 -0.60
CA LEU A 181 -5.69 10.62 0.13
C LEU A 181 -5.35 12.13 0.11
N ASN A 182 -4.19 12.49 -0.43
CA ASN A 182 -3.75 13.87 -0.56
C ASN A 182 -3.86 14.34 -2.00
N PRO A 183 -4.88 15.13 -2.37
CA PRO A 183 -5.08 15.61 -3.75
C PRO A 183 -4.01 16.60 -4.22
N LEU A 184 -3.10 17.01 -3.35
CA LEU A 184 -1.99 17.92 -3.64
C LEU A 184 -0.64 17.20 -3.75
N SER A 185 -0.65 15.87 -3.71
CA SER A 185 0.55 15.04 -3.81
C SER A 185 1.02 14.88 -5.26
#